data_abebb190698e468a6ae0d14494f16dd2
#
_entry.id   abebb190698e468a6ae0d14494f16dd2
#
_cell.length_a   1.000
_cell.length_b   1.000
_cell.length_c   1.000
_cell.angle_alpha   90.00
_cell.angle_beta   90.00
_cell.angle_gamma   90.00
#
_symmetry.space_group_name_H-M   'P 1'
#
loop_
_entity.id
_entity.type
_entity.pdbx_description
1 polymer ?
#
loop_
_entity_poly.entity_id
_entity_poly.type
_entity_poly.pdbx_seq_one_letter_code
_entity_poly.pdbx_strand_id
1 'polypeptide(L)'
;MAVKPLITDTFLLQNKFAEELYFNYAKKQPIIDYHNHLLPAEIAQNRIFDNISQIWIAGDHYKWRAMRTFGINEKYITGNAPDEEKFAAWAKTVPHTLRNPLFHWTQLELKRYFGIDDYLNEGNAHEVYAAVNQKLQQPEYSAQGLLSRMNVEMLCTTEDPIDTLEHHKQLAGGSFTTKVNTAFRPDKAILIENATYNSYIDQLEEASGTTISTFDDLKAALLKRINFFHENGCRISDHGLNQLPYAVFTDWEINTIFDKRRKGTPISALETEQFKTALMLFLCEEYANRGWVQQFHLGALRNNNVRMHRVLGADTGWDSIGDYPQAVTLSKFLDALDTKDKLAKTILYNLNPADNELFATMVGNFNDGSLRGKVQYGSGWWFLDQKDGIIRQINALSNMGLLSTFVGMLTDSRSLLSFPRHEYFRRVLCNLLGQEMESGELPQDTQWVGSMVSDICYRNAKQYFEL
;
A
#
# COMPACT_ATOMS: atom_id res chain seq x y z
N MET A 1 34.14 -22.39 -9.04
CA MET A 1 33.64 -21.30 -9.92
C MET A 1 33.18 -20.15 -9.01
N ALA A 2 33.56 -18.91 -9.30
CA ALA A 2 33.06 -17.75 -8.55
C ALA A 2 31.53 -17.64 -8.78
N VAL A 3 30.76 -17.49 -7.71
CA VAL A 3 29.30 -17.32 -7.77
C VAL A 3 29.05 -15.94 -8.38
N LYS A 4 28.26 -15.89 -9.45
CA LYS A 4 27.89 -14.60 -10.06
C LYS A 4 26.89 -13.85 -9.14
N PRO A 5 27.01 -12.53 -9.01
CA PRO A 5 26.01 -11.74 -8.30
C PRO A 5 24.61 -11.97 -8.86
N LEU A 6 23.60 -12.06 -8.00
CA LEU A 6 22.19 -12.19 -8.43
C LEU A 6 21.69 -10.90 -9.07
N ILE A 7 21.96 -9.77 -8.43
CA ILE A 7 21.49 -8.46 -8.86
C ILE A 7 22.48 -7.87 -9.85
N THR A 8 22.37 -8.34 -11.10
CA THR A 8 23.09 -7.78 -12.25
C THR A 8 22.27 -6.65 -12.89
N ASP A 9 22.86 -5.95 -13.88
CA ASP A 9 22.13 -4.95 -14.65
C ASP A 9 20.94 -5.56 -15.40
N THR A 10 21.05 -6.83 -15.82
CA THR A 10 19.98 -7.57 -16.52
C THR A 10 19.13 -8.45 -15.59
N PHE A 11 19.23 -8.27 -14.27
CA PHE A 11 18.39 -9.01 -13.32
C PHE A 11 16.91 -8.97 -13.71
N LEU A 12 16.26 -10.13 -13.85
CA LEU A 12 14.87 -10.33 -14.32
C LEU A 12 14.61 -9.94 -15.79
N LEU A 13 15.55 -9.43 -16.55
CA LEU A 13 15.42 -9.10 -17.98
C LEU A 13 16.02 -10.25 -18.81
N GLN A 14 15.22 -10.91 -19.62
CA GLN A 14 15.60 -12.18 -20.26
C GLN A 14 15.92 -12.05 -21.76
N ASN A 15 15.61 -10.89 -22.38
CA ASN A 15 15.89 -10.64 -23.78
C ASN A 15 16.19 -9.15 -24.05
N LYS A 16 16.61 -8.84 -25.29
CA LYS A 16 17.01 -7.50 -25.66
C LYS A 16 15.86 -6.48 -25.62
N PHE A 17 14.64 -6.87 -25.97
CA PHE A 17 13.49 -5.99 -25.86
C PHE A 17 13.20 -5.61 -24.41
N ALA A 18 13.24 -6.59 -23.48
CA ALA A 18 13.10 -6.34 -22.06
C ALA A 18 14.16 -5.37 -21.54
N GLU A 19 15.42 -5.55 -21.92
CA GLU A 19 16.53 -4.65 -21.57
C GLU A 19 16.29 -3.25 -22.12
N GLU A 20 15.93 -3.11 -23.38
CA GLU A 20 15.68 -1.81 -24.02
C GLU A 20 14.51 -1.08 -23.36
N LEU A 21 13.37 -1.77 -23.14
CA LEU A 21 12.22 -1.21 -22.45
C LEU A 21 12.58 -0.72 -21.04
N TYR A 22 13.38 -1.52 -20.30
CA TYR A 22 13.76 -1.15 -18.96
C TYR A 22 14.73 0.03 -18.93
N PHE A 23 15.86 -0.05 -19.65
CA PHE A 23 16.92 0.97 -19.56
C PHE A 23 16.53 2.31 -20.17
N ASN A 24 15.78 2.30 -21.28
CA ASN A 24 15.45 3.52 -22.01
C ASN A 24 14.15 4.18 -21.53
N TYR A 25 13.17 3.40 -21.02
CA TYR A 25 11.84 3.91 -20.73
C TYR A 25 11.42 3.80 -19.25
N ALA A 26 11.72 2.70 -18.56
CA ALA A 26 11.27 2.48 -17.18
C ALA A 26 12.24 3.02 -16.12
N LYS A 27 13.54 2.71 -16.24
CA LYS A 27 14.55 2.94 -15.20
C LYS A 27 14.68 4.41 -14.81
N LYS A 28 14.55 5.33 -15.76
CA LYS A 28 14.76 6.77 -15.57
C LYS A 28 13.54 7.49 -14.98
N GLN A 29 12.39 6.84 -14.94
CA GLN A 29 11.17 7.48 -14.43
C GLN A 29 11.28 7.73 -12.93
N PRO A 30 10.85 8.90 -12.45
CA PRO A 30 10.70 9.15 -11.02
C PRO A 30 9.73 8.14 -10.38
N ILE A 31 9.72 8.08 -9.06
CA ILE A 31 8.78 7.26 -8.30
C ILE A 31 7.66 8.14 -7.77
N ILE A 32 6.43 7.76 -8.06
CA ILE A 32 5.22 8.21 -7.39
C ILE A 32 4.70 7.02 -6.59
N ASP A 33 4.86 7.07 -5.27
CA ASP A 33 4.42 6.01 -4.35
C ASP A 33 3.15 6.45 -3.63
N TYR A 34 2.04 6.34 -4.30
CA TYR A 34 0.77 6.94 -3.92
C TYR A 34 0.04 6.23 -2.76
N HIS A 35 0.64 5.20 -2.17
CA HIS A 35 0.18 4.57 -0.94
C HIS A 35 1.30 3.83 -0.21
N ASN A 36 1.56 4.22 1.04
CA ASN A 36 2.47 3.53 1.95
C ASN A 36 2.11 3.84 3.42
N HIS A 37 2.82 3.20 4.34
CA HIS A 37 2.69 3.35 5.78
C HIS A 37 3.97 3.86 6.44
N LEU A 38 4.76 4.67 5.72
CA LEU A 38 5.94 5.32 6.31
C LEU A 38 5.51 6.28 7.41
N LEU A 39 6.36 6.44 8.42
CA LEU A 39 6.11 7.39 9.51
C LEU A 39 6.47 8.82 9.06
N PRO A 40 5.52 9.75 8.93
CA PRO A 40 5.80 11.11 8.50
C PRO A 40 6.77 11.84 9.42
N ALA A 41 6.77 11.51 10.71
CA ALA A 41 7.69 12.05 11.70
C ALA A 41 9.16 11.78 11.36
N GLU A 42 9.49 10.57 10.91
CA GLU A 42 10.85 10.20 10.52
C GLU A 42 11.35 11.01 9.32
N ILE A 43 10.45 11.25 8.34
CA ILE A 43 10.75 12.05 7.15
C ILE A 43 10.89 13.53 7.52
N ALA A 44 9.97 14.07 8.34
CA ALA A 44 9.97 15.48 8.75
C ALA A 44 11.19 15.85 9.59
N GLN A 45 11.58 14.95 10.50
CA GLN A 45 12.77 15.11 11.34
C GLN A 45 14.07 14.77 10.60
N ASN A 46 13.97 14.27 9.36
CA ASN A 46 15.09 13.77 8.57
C ASN A 46 15.95 12.77 9.36
N ARG A 47 15.29 11.77 9.96
CA ARG A 47 15.89 10.82 10.89
C ARG A 47 17.13 10.15 10.31
N ILE A 48 18.21 10.11 11.11
CA ILE A 48 19.34 9.21 10.92
C ILE A 48 19.08 7.96 11.78
N PHE A 49 19.18 6.79 11.17
CA PHE A 49 18.90 5.53 11.86
C PHE A 49 20.17 4.98 12.49
N ASP A 50 20.11 4.55 13.75
CA ASP A 50 21.26 4.02 14.46
C ASP A 50 21.81 2.75 13.82
N ASN A 51 20.91 1.92 13.25
CA ASN A 51 21.27 0.66 12.62
C ASN A 51 20.20 0.17 11.61
N ILE A 52 20.59 -0.80 10.79
CA ILE A 52 19.71 -1.37 9.74
C ILE A 52 18.49 -2.09 10.31
N SER A 53 18.54 -2.67 11.50
CA SER A 53 17.40 -3.38 12.09
C SER A 53 16.22 -2.44 12.31
N GLN A 54 16.48 -1.19 12.71
CA GLN A 54 15.44 -0.19 12.95
C GLN A 54 14.68 0.22 11.69
N ILE A 55 15.36 0.32 10.55
CA ILE A 55 14.76 0.77 9.30
C ILE A 55 14.25 -0.40 8.43
N TRP A 56 14.77 -1.62 8.62
CA TRP A 56 14.58 -2.72 7.69
C TRP A 56 13.78 -3.89 8.24
N ILE A 57 13.92 -4.18 9.55
CA ILE A 57 13.27 -5.32 10.20
C ILE A 57 12.09 -4.86 11.05
N ALA A 58 12.22 -3.71 11.73
CA ALA A 58 11.16 -3.16 12.55
C ALA A 58 9.92 -2.84 11.69
N GLY A 59 8.77 -3.40 12.05
CA GLY A 59 7.51 -3.20 11.32
C GLY A 59 7.32 -4.07 10.06
N ASP A 60 8.31 -4.87 9.65
CA ASP A 60 8.20 -5.72 8.45
C ASP A 60 7.62 -7.09 8.77
N HIS A 61 6.30 -7.19 8.73
CA HIS A 61 5.59 -8.43 9.00
C HIS A 61 5.84 -9.55 7.95
N TYR A 62 6.37 -9.26 6.76
CA TYR A 62 6.83 -10.29 5.79
C TYR A 62 8.07 -11.03 6.31
N LYS A 63 9.10 -10.25 6.75
CA LYS A 63 10.33 -10.81 7.34
C LYS A 63 10.02 -11.58 8.61
N TRP A 64 9.19 -11.01 9.51
CA TRP A 64 8.77 -11.67 10.74
C TRP A 64 8.10 -13.01 10.50
N ARG A 65 7.23 -13.09 9.50
CA ARG A 65 6.53 -14.31 9.10
C ARG A 65 7.50 -15.38 8.59
N ALA A 66 8.48 -15.00 7.77
CA ALA A 66 9.53 -15.89 7.29
C ALA A 66 10.42 -16.40 8.44
N MET A 67 10.85 -15.53 9.34
CA MET A 67 11.65 -15.87 10.52
C MET A 67 10.93 -16.87 11.42
N ARG A 68 9.64 -16.66 11.70
CA ARG A 68 8.82 -17.60 12.48
C ARG A 68 8.69 -18.95 11.78
N THR A 69 8.45 -18.94 10.49
CA THR A 69 8.37 -20.19 9.70
C THR A 69 9.68 -20.96 9.73
N PHE A 70 10.81 -20.27 9.76
CA PHE A 70 12.14 -20.88 9.90
C PHE A 70 12.45 -21.35 11.33
N GLY A 71 11.62 -21.01 12.31
CA GLY A 71 11.79 -21.43 13.71
C GLY A 71 12.59 -20.46 14.58
N ILE A 72 12.74 -19.20 14.16
CA ILE A 72 13.35 -18.15 14.99
C ILE A 72 12.42 -17.81 16.16
N ASN A 73 13.00 -17.76 17.37
CA ASN A 73 12.24 -17.39 18.57
C ASN A 73 11.79 -15.93 18.51
N GLU A 74 10.58 -15.66 18.99
CA GLU A 74 9.94 -14.33 18.96
C GLU A 74 10.78 -13.23 19.64
N LYS A 75 11.62 -13.60 20.61
CA LYS A 75 12.60 -12.68 21.23
C LYS A 75 13.45 -11.94 20.20
N TYR A 76 13.84 -12.62 19.10
CA TYR A 76 14.67 -12.08 18.02
C TYR A 76 13.88 -11.49 16.85
N ILE A 77 12.57 -11.45 16.94
CA ILE A 77 11.67 -10.93 15.88
C ILE A 77 11.06 -9.62 16.35
N THR A 78 10.03 -9.68 17.20
CA THR A 78 9.37 -8.50 17.77
C THR A 78 9.72 -8.28 19.25
N GLY A 79 10.42 -9.21 19.88
CA GLY A 79 10.80 -9.13 21.30
C GLY A 79 11.96 -8.20 21.56
N ASN A 80 12.58 -8.35 22.72
CA ASN A 80 13.55 -7.42 23.29
C ASN A 80 15.02 -7.78 23.06
N ALA A 81 15.34 -8.67 22.10
CA ALA A 81 16.73 -8.93 21.73
C ALA A 81 17.39 -7.66 21.17
N PRO A 82 18.71 -7.48 21.35
CA PRO A 82 19.48 -6.42 20.71
C PRO A 82 19.28 -6.40 19.19
N ASP A 83 19.32 -5.23 18.57
CA ASP A 83 19.10 -5.03 17.14
C ASP A 83 20.06 -5.85 16.27
N GLU A 84 21.32 -6.00 16.69
CA GLU A 84 22.31 -6.83 16.00
C GLU A 84 21.91 -8.32 16.01
N GLU A 85 21.39 -8.83 17.14
CA GLU A 85 20.92 -10.22 17.23
C GLU A 85 19.68 -10.45 16.35
N LYS A 86 18.79 -9.45 16.26
CA LYS A 86 17.64 -9.50 15.34
C LYS A 86 18.08 -9.53 13.87
N PHE A 87 19.11 -8.73 13.53
CA PHE A 87 19.69 -8.74 12.19
C PHE A 87 20.36 -10.09 11.88
N ALA A 88 21.13 -10.62 12.80
CA ALA A 88 21.76 -11.93 12.64
C ALA A 88 20.73 -13.06 12.45
N ALA A 89 19.60 -13.00 13.18
CA ALA A 89 18.50 -13.94 13.03
C ALA A 89 17.81 -13.81 11.65
N TRP A 90 17.67 -12.59 11.13
CA TRP A 90 17.22 -12.36 9.76
C TRP A 90 18.24 -12.90 8.75
N ALA A 91 19.51 -12.56 8.88
CA ALA A 91 20.58 -13.04 8.00
C ALA A 91 20.65 -14.58 7.94
N LYS A 92 20.46 -15.25 9.07
CA LYS A 92 20.33 -16.72 9.14
C LYS A 92 19.12 -17.24 8.36
N THR A 93 18.01 -16.48 8.33
CA THR A 93 16.78 -16.87 7.64
C THR A 93 16.88 -16.68 6.13
N VAL A 94 17.61 -15.67 5.65
CA VAL A 94 17.66 -15.28 4.22
C VAL A 94 17.98 -16.43 3.26
N PRO A 95 18.98 -17.31 3.48
CA PRO A 95 19.26 -18.44 2.58
C PRO A 95 18.09 -19.40 2.42
N HIS A 96 17.18 -19.45 3.39
CA HIS A 96 16.00 -20.32 3.38
C HIS A 96 14.79 -19.66 2.67
N THR A 97 14.94 -18.41 2.22
CA THR A 97 13.90 -17.68 1.46
C THR A 97 14.02 -17.86 -0.06
N LEU A 98 14.81 -18.81 -0.56
CA LEU A 98 14.87 -19.12 -1.99
C LEU A 98 13.46 -19.37 -2.56
N ARG A 99 13.15 -18.76 -3.72
CA ARG A 99 11.83 -18.68 -4.35
C ARG A 99 10.79 -17.79 -3.63
N ASN A 100 11.03 -17.36 -2.39
CA ASN A 100 10.22 -16.33 -1.76
C ASN A 100 10.71 -14.94 -2.25
N PRO A 101 9.84 -13.96 -2.47
CA PRO A 101 10.22 -12.61 -2.92
C PRO A 101 11.22 -11.93 -1.98
N LEU A 102 11.21 -12.26 -0.70
CA LEU A 102 12.17 -11.73 0.29
C LEU A 102 13.62 -12.00 -0.08
N PHE A 103 13.93 -13.10 -0.80
CA PHE A 103 15.29 -13.34 -1.28
C PHE A 103 15.72 -12.27 -2.29
N HIS A 104 14.89 -12.02 -3.30
CA HIS A 104 15.16 -10.98 -4.32
C HIS A 104 15.20 -9.58 -3.69
N TRP A 105 14.21 -9.24 -2.88
CA TRP A 105 14.11 -7.91 -2.27
C TRP A 105 15.28 -7.63 -1.33
N THR A 106 15.66 -8.58 -0.48
CA THR A 106 16.83 -8.46 0.41
C THR A 106 18.09 -8.10 -0.37
N GLN A 107 18.40 -8.87 -1.41
CA GLN A 107 19.62 -8.63 -2.20
C GLN A 107 19.52 -7.33 -3.00
N LEU A 108 18.35 -7.01 -3.54
CA LEU A 108 18.13 -5.78 -4.30
C LEU A 108 18.27 -4.53 -3.42
N GLU A 109 17.68 -4.54 -2.23
CA GLU A 109 17.77 -3.46 -1.25
C GLU A 109 19.23 -3.23 -0.78
N LEU A 110 19.94 -4.31 -0.41
CA LEU A 110 21.34 -4.25 -0.03
C LEU A 110 22.23 -3.73 -1.16
N LYS A 111 21.99 -4.16 -2.40
CA LYS A 111 22.74 -3.68 -3.57
C LYS A 111 22.48 -2.23 -3.88
N ARG A 112 21.20 -1.79 -3.94
CA ARG A 112 20.83 -0.46 -4.40
C ARG A 112 21.19 0.64 -3.41
N TYR A 113 20.97 0.39 -2.13
CA TYR A 113 21.30 1.37 -1.10
C TYR A 113 22.77 1.30 -0.69
N PHE A 114 23.29 0.10 -0.49
CA PHE A 114 24.57 -0.07 0.20
C PHE A 114 25.69 -0.65 -0.67
N GLY A 115 25.41 -1.01 -1.93
CA GLY A 115 26.42 -1.54 -2.85
C GLY A 115 26.93 -2.92 -2.46
N ILE A 116 26.17 -3.69 -1.68
CA ILE A 116 26.55 -5.05 -1.24
C ILE A 116 26.07 -6.05 -2.28
N ASP A 117 27.00 -6.84 -2.79
CA ASP A 117 26.76 -7.90 -3.79
C ASP A 117 26.70 -9.29 -3.17
N ASP A 118 27.25 -9.47 -1.99
CA ASP A 118 27.29 -10.76 -1.30
C ASP A 118 25.91 -11.17 -0.83
N TYR A 119 25.61 -12.47 -0.94
CA TYR A 119 24.36 -13.02 -0.40
C TYR A 119 24.38 -12.97 1.12
N LEU A 120 23.44 -12.24 1.70
CA LEU A 120 23.30 -12.17 3.15
C LEU A 120 23.02 -13.55 3.73
N ASN A 121 23.83 -13.94 4.72
CA ASN A 121 23.73 -15.20 5.44
C ASN A 121 24.33 -15.07 6.85
N GLU A 122 24.22 -16.13 7.66
CA GLU A 122 24.74 -16.14 9.03
C GLU A 122 26.26 -15.84 9.11
N GLY A 123 27.03 -16.30 8.11
CA GLY A 123 28.50 -16.19 8.08
C GLY A 123 29.01 -14.76 7.84
N ASN A 124 28.26 -13.92 7.10
CA ASN A 124 28.65 -12.53 6.80
C ASN A 124 27.77 -11.49 7.52
N ALA A 125 26.86 -11.92 8.39
CA ALA A 125 25.92 -11.04 9.08
C ALA A 125 26.58 -9.87 9.82
N HIS A 126 27.63 -10.13 10.58
CA HIS A 126 28.34 -9.12 11.35
C HIS A 126 29.03 -8.08 10.44
N GLU A 127 29.69 -8.53 9.38
CA GLU A 127 30.38 -7.65 8.43
C GLU A 127 29.39 -6.76 7.68
N VAL A 128 28.27 -7.34 7.19
CA VAL A 128 27.21 -6.59 6.51
C VAL A 128 26.56 -5.60 7.46
N TYR A 129 26.24 -6.00 8.69
CA TYR A 129 25.68 -5.11 9.72
C TYR A 129 26.58 -3.91 9.98
N ALA A 130 27.87 -4.13 10.20
CA ALA A 130 28.83 -3.05 10.45
C ALA A 130 28.98 -2.12 9.25
N ALA A 131 29.11 -2.67 8.03
CA ALA A 131 29.27 -1.88 6.80
C ALA A 131 28.05 -1.03 6.48
N VAL A 132 26.85 -1.57 6.66
CA VAL A 132 25.59 -0.83 6.44
C VAL A 132 25.41 0.26 7.49
N ASN A 133 25.63 -0.06 8.76
CA ASN A 133 25.47 0.93 9.84
C ASN A 133 26.46 2.09 9.72
N GLN A 134 27.68 1.85 9.26
CA GLN A 134 28.64 2.92 8.96
C GLN A 134 28.08 3.89 7.89
N LYS A 135 27.41 3.37 6.85
CA LYS A 135 26.77 4.19 5.81
C LYS A 135 25.54 4.93 6.34
N LEU A 136 24.72 4.30 7.17
CA LEU A 136 23.53 4.91 7.75
C LEU A 136 23.83 6.15 8.60
N GLN A 137 25.05 6.33 9.10
CA GLN A 137 25.46 7.54 9.82
C GLN A 137 25.76 8.74 8.90
N GLN A 138 25.77 8.54 7.59
CA GLN A 138 26.03 9.60 6.62
C GLN A 138 24.73 10.33 6.25
N PRO A 139 24.75 11.67 6.05
CA PRO A 139 23.53 12.45 5.77
C PRO A 139 22.72 11.97 4.56
N GLU A 140 23.38 11.43 3.53
CA GLU A 140 22.74 10.88 2.34
C GLU A 140 22.00 9.57 2.57
N TYR A 141 22.06 8.99 3.75
CA TYR A 141 21.30 7.83 4.21
C TYR A 141 20.27 8.19 5.30
N SER A 142 20.06 9.48 5.58
CA SER A 142 18.92 9.93 6.37
C SER A 142 17.59 9.61 5.69
N ALA A 143 16.47 9.72 6.37
CA ALA A 143 15.15 9.45 5.83
C ALA A 143 14.90 10.19 4.49
N GLN A 144 15.21 11.49 4.41
CA GLN A 144 15.09 12.28 3.18
C GLN A 144 16.16 11.90 2.15
N GLY A 145 17.38 11.59 2.59
CA GLY A 145 18.47 11.15 1.72
C GLY A 145 18.16 9.85 0.99
N LEU A 146 17.57 8.86 1.68
CA LEU A 146 17.14 7.59 1.09
C LEU A 146 16.05 7.77 0.03
N LEU A 147 15.07 8.64 0.27
CA LEU A 147 14.02 8.97 -0.71
C LEU A 147 14.60 9.67 -1.95
N SER A 148 15.48 10.63 -1.74
CA SER A 148 16.16 11.35 -2.83
C SER A 148 17.02 10.41 -3.68
N ARG A 149 17.74 9.48 -3.06
CA ARG A 149 18.56 8.45 -3.73
C ARG A 149 17.75 7.58 -4.69
N MET A 150 16.50 7.29 -4.35
CA MET A 150 15.59 6.48 -5.17
C MET A 150 14.77 7.32 -6.16
N ASN A 151 15.05 8.61 -6.28
CA ASN A 151 14.33 9.52 -7.16
C ASN A 151 12.81 9.51 -6.91
N VAL A 152 12.41 9.57 -5.62
CA VAL A 152 11.02 9.65 -5.22
C VAL A 152 10.53 11.09 -5.40
N GLU A 153 9.64 11.31 -6.35
CA GLU A 153 9.02 12.63 -6.59
C GLU A 153 7.90 12.90 -5.60
N MET A 154 7.09 11.88 -5.33
CA MET A 154 5.98 11.97 -4.39
C MET A 154 5.77 10.65 -3.67
N LEU A 155 5.41 10.74 -2.41
CA LEU A 155 4.85 9.62 -1.64
C LEU A 155 3.60 10.08 -0.88
N CYS A 156 2.72 9.11 -0.58
CA CYS A 156 1.49 9.34 0.19
C CYS A 156 1.45 8.35 1.35
N THR A 157 1.52 8.90 2.56
CA THR A 157 1.35 8.14 3.79
C THR A 157 -0.13 7.97 4.14
N THR A 158 -0.45 7.24 5.18
CA THR A 158 -1.84 6.88 5.51
C THR A 158 -2.15 7.26 6.95
N GLU A 159 -3.05 8.26 7.14
CA GLU A 159 -3.37 8.83 8.45
C GLU A 159 -4.83 8.66 8.81
N ASP A 160 -5.05 8.49 10.11
CA ASP A 160 -6.38 8.43 10.73
C ASP A 160 -7.03 9.84 10.79
N PRO A 161 -8.36 9.97 10.70
CA PRO A 161 -9.08 11.25 10.87
C PRO A 161 -8.67 12.10 12.07
N ILE A 162 -8.21 11.48 13.16
CA ILE A 162 -7.79 12.21 14.38
C ILE A 162 -6.38 12.80 14.29
N ASP A 163 -5.62 12.50 13.25
CA ASP A 163 -4.23 12.96 13.10
C ASP A 163 -4.15 14.49 12.92
N THR A 164 -3.16 15.12 13.53
CA THR A 164 -2.94 16.57 13.48
C THR A 164 -2.26 17.06 12.21
N LEU A 165 -1.70 16.15 11.42
CA LEU A 165 -0.89 16.39 10.21
C LEU A 165 0.30 17.35 10.44
N GLU A 166 0.81 17.44 11.66
CA GLU A 166 1.88 18.38 12.01
C GLU A 166 3.14 18.14 11.17
N HIS A 167 3.50 16.87 10.95
CA HIS A 167 4.68 16.50 10.18
C HIS A 167 4.51 16.78 8.68
N HIS A 168 3.30 16.59 8.14
CA HIS A 168 2.99 16.95 6.75
C HIS A 168 3.06 18.45 6.55
N LYS A 169 2.53 19.25 7.49
CA LYS A 169 2.63 20.72 7.47
C LYS A 169 4.09 21.18 7.53
N GLN A 170 4.91 20.55 8.38
CA GLN A 170 6.33 20.83 8.48
C GLN A 170 7.05 20.55 7.15
N LEU A 171 6.77 19.41 6.51
CA LEU A 171 7.36 19.03 5.23
C LEU A 171 6.92 19.95 4.10
N ALA A 172 5.65 20.33 4.04
CA ALA A 172 5.11 21.24 3.03
C ALA A 172 5.73 22.66 3.11
N GLY A 173 6.10 23.11 4.32
CA GLY A 173 6.79 24.39 4.54
C GLY A 173 8.32 24.33 4.43
N GLY A 174 8.89 23.14 4.24
CA GLY A 174 10.34 22.90 4.22
C GLY A 174 10.96 22.98 2.83
N SER A 175 12.26 22.66 2.74
CA SER A 175 13.05 22.64 1.51
C SER A 175 13.16 21.25 0.89
N PHE A 176 12.56 20.24 1.47
CA PHE A 176 12.59 18.87 0.93
C PHE A 176 11.81 18.78 -0.38
N THR A 177 12.42 18.24 -1.43
CA THR A 177 11.86 18.27 -2.78
C THR A 177 10.83 17.19 -3.06
N THR A 178 10.91 16.04 -2.37
CA THR A 178 9.89 15.00 -2.48
C THR A 178 8.61 15.49 -1.82
N LYS A 179 7.50 15.46 -2.56
CA LYS A 179 6.18 15.76 -2.00
C LYS A 179 5.74 14.63 -1.07
N VAL A 180 5.40 14.96 0.16
CA VAL A 180 4.86 14.02 1.14
C VAL A 180 3.41 14.38 1.40
N ASN A 181 2.51 13.63 0.80
CA ASN A 181 1.06 13.79 0.94
C ASN A 181 0.52 12.76 1.95
N THR A 182 -0.73 12.94 2.32
CA THR A 182 -1.47 12.04 3.21
C THR A 182 -2.70 11.45 2.52
N ALA A 183 -3.06 10.20 2.84
CA ALA A 183 -4.36 9.61 2.56
C ALA A 183 -5.22 9.60 3.83
N PHE A 184 -6.51 9.90 3.67
CA PHE A 184 -7.50 9.87 4.73
C PHE A 184 -8.04 8.45 4.92
N ARG A 185 -7.80 7.83 6.10
CA ARG A 185 -8.21 6.44 6.38
C ARG A 185 -9.10 6.34 7.62
N PRO A 186 -10.43 6.45 7.46
CA PRO A 186 -11.38 6.47 8.55
C PRO A 186 -11.85 5.08 9.01
N ASP A 187 -11.09 4.01 8.81
CA ASP A 187 -11.51 2.65 9.08
C ASP A 187 -12.03 2.45 10.51
N LYS A 188 -11.44 3.11 11.51
CA LYS A 188 -11.88 3.01 12.90
C LYS A 188 -13.27 3.62 13.15
N ALA A 189 -13.66 4.62 12.36
CA ALA A 189 -15.02 5.17 12.40
C ALA A 189 -16.06 4.26 11.71
N ILE A 190 -15.60 3.42 10.76
CA ILE A 190 -16.45 2.51 9.98
C ILE A 190 -16.69 1.20 10.72
N LEU A 191 -15.67 0.70 11.42
CA LEU A 191 -15.70 -0.63 12.09
C LEU A 191 -16.45 -0.56 13.43
N ILE A 192 -17.74 -0.28 13.37
CA ILE A 192 -18.64 -0.08 14.53
C ILE A 192 -18.69 -1.29 15.48
N GLU A 193 -18.40 -2.49 15.00
CA GLU A 193 -18.35 -3.72 15.79
C GLU A 193 -17.14 -3.82 16.71
N ASN A 194 -16.10 -3.02 16.50
CA ASN A 194 -14.87 -3.12 17.28
C ASN A 194 -15.07 -2.72 18.73
N ALA A 195 -14.48 -3.47 19.65
CA ALA A 195 -14.60 -3.22 21.09
C ALA A 195 -14.19 -1.79 21.48
N THR A 196 -13.20 -1.21 20.79
CA THR A 196 -12.66 0.13 21.04
C THR A 196 -13.41 1.25 20.31
N TYR A 197 -14.53 0.95 19.63
CA TYR A 197 -15.26 1.92 18.82
C TYR A 197 -15.65 3.18 19.59
N ASN A 198 -16.29 3.03 20.76
CA ASN A 198 -16.74 4.19 21.54
C ASN A 198 -15.58 5.09 21.99
N SER A 199 -14.48 4.50 22.46
CA SER A 199 -13.29 5.29 22.82
C SER A 199 -12.65 6.00 21.63
N TYR A 200 -12.75 5.43 20.42
CA TYR A 200 -12.33 6.11 19.21
C TYR A 200 -13.26 7.29 18.85
N ILE A 201 -14.56 7.13 19.00
CA ILE A 201 -15.52 8.23 18.76
C ILE A 201 -15.24 9.39 19.73
N ASP A 202 -14.90 9.11 20.99
CA ASP A 202 -14.54 10.14 21.97
C ASP A 202 -13.26 10.90 21.53
N GLN A 203 -12.26 10.21 20.98
CA GLN A 203 -11.07 10.85 20.38
C GLN A 203 -11.42 11.70 19.15
N LEU A 204 -12.36 11.24 18.32
CA LEU A 204 -12.82 11.98 17.15
C LEU A 204 -13.61 13.23 17.54
N GLU A 205 -14.40 13.19 18.64
CA GLU A 205 -15.03 14.38 19.24
C GLU A 205 -13.97 15.44 19.56
N GLU A 206 -12.91 15.06 20.26
CA GLU A 206 -11.82 15.96 20.62
C GLU A 206 -11.13 16.52 19.37
N ALA A 207 -10.72 15.68 18.43
CA ALA A 207 -10.02 16.08 17.22
C ALA A 207 -10.84 16.98 16.28
N SER A 208 -12.17 16.81 16.26
CA SER A 208 -13.08 17.59 15.41
C SER A 208 -13.68 18.81 16.12
N GLY A 209 -13.61 18.85 17.45
CA GLY A 209 -14.33 19.83 18.25
C GLY A 209 -15.86 19.76 18.05
N THR A 210 -16.40 18.54 17.86
CA THR A 210 -17.83 18.29 17.61
C THR A 210 -18.32 17.21 18.55
N THR A 211 -19.31 17.48 19.38
CA THR A 211 -19.95 16.45 20.19
C THR A 211 -20.67 15.46 19.29
N ILE A 212 -20.42 14.16 19.49
CA ILE A 212 -20.95 13.09 18.63
C ILE A 212 -21.95 12.23 19.43
N SER A 213 -23.19 12.67 19.44
CA SER A 213 -24.31 11.99 20.09
C SER A 213 -25.19 11.20 19.11
N THR A 214 -25.26 11.63 17.87
CA THR A 214 -26.07 11.05 16.80
C THR A 214 -25.21 10.66 15.60
N PHE A 215 -25.76 9.90 14.66
CA PHE A 215 -25.08 9.60 13.41
C PHE A 215 -24.82 10.84 12.56
N ASP A 216 -25.72 11.82 12.61
CA ASP A 216 -25.52 13.10 11.92
C ASP A 216 -24.36 13.90 12.52
N ASP A 217 -24.16 13.86 13.83
CA ASP A 217 -22.99 14.47 14.47
C ASP A 217 -21.69 13.76 14.04
N LEU A 218 -21.71 12.44 13.91
CA LEU A 218 -20.57 11.68 13.39
C LEU A 218 -20.21 12.10 11.96
N LYS A 219 -21.22 12.23 11.08
CA LYS A 219 -21.01 12.74 9.72
C LYS A 219 -20.43 14.17 9.73
N ALA A 220 -20.95 15.04 10.58
CA ALA A 220 -20.46 16.41 10.71
C ALA A 220 -19.00 16.47 11.22
N ALA A 221 -18.64 15.62 12.19
CA ALA A 221 -17.28 15.50 12.70
C ALA A 221 -16.31 15.02 11.61
N LEU A 222 -16.66 13.95 10.89
CA LEU A 222 -15.85 13.43 9.79
C LEU A 222 -15.74 14.43 8.64
N LEU A 223 -16.79 15.17 8.32
CA LEU A 223 -16.76 16.23 7.31
C LEU A 223 -15.77 17.35 7.68
N LYS A 224 -15.74 17.77 8.94
CA LYS A 224 -14.71 18.71 9.43
C LYS A 224 -13.31 18.15 9.25
N ARG A 225 -13.11 16.87 9.55
CA ARG A 225 -11.80 16.23 9.37
C ARG A 225 -11.41 16.09 7.91
N ILE A 226 -12.35 15.73 7.02
CA ILE A 226 -12.12 15.70 5.57
C ILE A 226 -11.71 17.08 5.05
N ASN A 227 -12.39 18.15 5.49
CA ASN A 227 -12.03 19.53 5.13
C ASN A 227 -10.63 19.89 5.62
N PHE A 228 -10.33 19.57 6.89
CA PHE A 228 -8.99 19.78 7.45
C PHE A 228 -7.90 19.04 6.65
N PHE A 229 -8.11 17.79 6.29
CA PHE A 229 -7.18 17.03 5.46
C PHE A 229 -7.05 17.64 4.06
N HIS A 230 -8.17 18.03 3.44
CA HIS A 230 -8.18 18.66 2.12
C HIS A 230 -7.38 19.97 2.09
N GLU A 231 -7.56 20.83 3.09
CA GLU A 231 -6.82 22.08 3.27
C GLU A 231 -5.31 21.86 3.47
N ASN A 232 -4.92 20.70 4.00
CA ASN A 232 -3.54 20.30 4.18
C ASN A 232 -3.01 19.40 3.03
N GLY A 233 -3.63 19.44 1.86
CA GLY A 233 -3.11 18.80 0.63
C GLY A 233 -3.55 17.36 0.39
N CYS A 234 -4.38 16.78 1.25
CA CYS A 234 -4.93 15.45 1.03
C CYS A 234 -5.84 15.43 -0.21
N ARG A 235 -5.64 14.43 -1.09
CA ARG A 235 -6.43 14.21 -2.31
C ARG A 235 -6.80 12.74 -2.50
N ILE A 236 -6.53 11.92 -1.50
CA ILE A 236 -6.66 10.46 -1.56
C ILE A 236 -7.33 9.97 -0.29
N SER A 237 -8.29 9.07 -0.41
CA SER A 237 -8.76 8.25 0.71
C SER A 237 -8.31 6.81 0.55
N ASP A 238 -8.21 6.10 1.67
CA ASP A 238 -7.86 4.68 1.70
C ASP A 238 -8.75 3.92 2.69
N HIS A 239 -9.11 2.70 2.34
CA HIS A 239 -9.96 1.83 3.15
C HIS A 239 -9.48 0.39 3.08
N GLY A 240 -9.26 -0.25 4.25
CA GLY A 240 -8.88 -1.65 4.36
C GLY A 240 -10.03 -2.49 4.90
N LEU A 241 -10.79 -3.13 4.03
CA LEU A 241 -12.01 -3.86 4.36
C LEU A 241 -11.95 -5.32 3.90
N ASN A 242 -12.77 -6.18 4.51
CA ASN A 242 -12.93 -7.56 4.03
C ASN A 242 -13.60 -7.56 2.64
N GLN A 243 -14.67 -6.79 2.50
CA GLN A 243 -15.42 -6.51 1.28
C GLN A 243 -16.09 -5.15 1.41
N LEU A 244 -16.51 -4.53 0.31
CA LEU A 244 -17.34 -3.33 0.39
C LEU A 244 -18.69 -3.68 1.00
N PRO A 245 -19.16 -2.91 2.01
CA PRO A 245 -20.44 -3.16 2.64
C PRO A 245 -21.60 -2.77 1.73
N TYR A 246 -22.66 -3.56 1.69
CA TYR A 246 -23.91 -3.16 1.06
C TYR A 246 -25.12 -3.83 1.71
N ALA A 247 -25.89 -3.05 2.44
CA ALA A 247 -27.20 -3.41 2.97
C ALA A 247 -28.18 -2.24 2.80
N VAL A 248 -29.46 -2.55 2.54
CA VAL A 248 -30.51 -1.53 2.51
C VAL A 248 -30.76 -1.01 3.91
N PHE A 249 -30.89 0.28 4.06
CA PHE A 249 -31.12 0.96 5.34
C PHE A 249 -32.06 2.16 5.20
N THR A 250 -32.58 2.60 6.32
CA THR A 250 -33.27 3.87 6.50
C THR A 250 -32.52 4.75 7.51
N ASP A 251 -32.67 6.05 7.43
CA ASP A 251 -32.02 6.99 8.38
C ASP A 251 -32.41 6.69 9.83
N TRP A 252 -33.64 6.25 10.06
CA TRP A 252 -34.11 5.87 11.39
C TRP A 252 -33.36 4.64 11.93
N GLU A 253 -33.16 3.62 11.09
CA GLU A 253 -32.38 2.43 11.49
C GLU A 253 -30.95 2.81 11.84
N ILE A 254 -30.28 3.62 11.01
CA ILE A 254 -28.88 3.99 11.25
C ILE A 254 -28.74 4.81 12.55
N ASN A 255 -29.61 5.76 12.81
CA ASN A 255 -29.62 6.51 14.07
C ASN A 255 -29.86 5.57 15.28
N THR A 256 -30.75 4.59 15.14
CA THR A 256 -31.04 3.60 16.18
C THR A 256 -29.82 2.70 16.44
N ILE A 257 -29.12 2.25 15.39
CA ILE A 257 -27.92 1.41 15.48
C ILE A 257 -26.80 2.18 16.17
N PHE A 258 -26.57 3.44 15.77
CA PHE A 258 -25.53 4.27 16.37
C PHE A 258 -25.82 4.52 17.87
N ASP A 259 -27.06 4.87 18.23
CA ASP A 259 -27.47 5.04 19.63
C ASP A 259 -27.27 3.77 20.48
N LYS A 260 -27.68 2.60 19.96
CA LYS A 260 -27.41 1.31 20.59
C LYS A 260 -25.93 1.14 20.88
N ARG A 261 -25.09 1.39 19.89
CA ARG A 261 -23.63 1.20 20.01
C ARG A 261 -23.02 2.17 21.01
N ARG A 262 -23.41 3.45 20.98
CA ARG A 262 -22.93 4.45 21.96
C ARG A 262 -23.34 4.09 23.41
N LYS A 263 -24.47 3.47 23.59
CA LYS A 263 -24.96 2.94 24.91
C LYS A 263 -24.33 1.60 25.32
N GLY A 264 -23.44 1.03 24.49
CA GLY A 264 -22.82 -0.27 24.75
C GLY A 264 -23.75 -1.47 24.52
N THR A 265 -24.90 -1.27 23.88
CA THR A 265 -25.82 -2.36 23.52
C THR A 265 -25.25 -3.13 22.30
N PRO A 266 -25.27 -4.47 22.32
CA PRO A 266 -24.86 -5.27 21.17
C PRO A 266 -25.66 -4.95 19.91
N ILE A 267 -24.97 -4.96 18.76
CA ILE A 267 -25.57 -4.81 17.43
C ILE A 267 -25.43 -6.12 16.65
N SER A 268 -26.39 -6.40 15.78
CA SER A 268 -26.38 -7.59 14.92
C SER A 268 -25.43 -7.42 13.72
N ALA A 269 -25.14 -8.51 13.01
CA ALA A 269 -24.36 -8.46 11.77
C ALA A 269 -25.03 -7.60 10.68
N LEU A 270 -26.37 -7.66 10.57
CA LEU A 270 -27.11 -6.82 9.61
C LEU A 270 -27.03 -5.35 10.00
N GLU A 271 -27.21 -5.00 11.27
CA GLU A 271 -27.07 -3.61 11.75
C GLU A 271 -25.64 -3.08 11.51
N THR A 272 -24.63 -3.93 11.70
CA THR A 272 -23.23 -3.58 11.38
C THR A 272 -23.08 -3.25 9.90
N GLU A 273 -23.62 -4.09 9.02
CA GLU A 273 -23.54 -3.91 7.57
C GLU A 273 -24.30 -2.66 7.09
N GLN A 274 -25.50 -2.41 7.65
CA GLN A 274 -26.29 -1.22 7.38
C GLN A 274 -25.53 0.07 7.75
N PHE A 275 -24.96 0.10 8.96
CA PHE A 275 -24.18 1.24 9.43
C PHE A 275 -22.96 1.50 8.53
N LYS A 276 -22.17 0.45 8.26
CA LYS A 276 -21.00 0.53 7.37
C LYS A 276 -21.39 1.05 5.99
N THR A 277 -22.49 0.55 5.42
CA THR A 277 -23.00 0.99 4.11
C THR A 277 -23.33 2.49 4.13
N ALA A 278 -24.09 2.93 5.12
CA ALA A 278 -24.51 4.32 5.24
C ALA A 278 -23.32 5.28 5.39
N LEU A 279 -22.37 4.93 6.27
CA LEU A 279 -21.20 5.77 6.50
C LEU A 279 -20.26 5.80 5.30
N MET A 280 -19.99 4.65 4.68
CA MET A 280 -19.12 4.56 3.51
C MET A 280 -19.70 5.32 2.32
N LEU A 281 -20.99 5.21 2.03
CA LEU A 281 -21.63 5.99 0.96
C LEU A 281 -21.49 7.50 1.22
N PHE A 282 -21.75 7.96 2.45
CA PHE A 282 -21.55 9.37 2.82
C PHE A 282 -20.11 9.83 2.58
N LEU A 283 -19.12 9.05 3.05
CA LEU A 283 -17.70 9.40 2.89
C LEU A 283 -17.30 9.47 1.41
N CYS A 284 -17.71 8.47 0.61
CA CYS A 284 -17.39 8.44 -0.82
C CYS A 284 -18.04 9.57 -1.61
N GLU A 285 -19.26 9.99 -1.26
CA GLU A 285 -19.89 11.18 -1.83
C GLU A 285 -19.09 12.45 -1.50
N GLU A 286 -18.56 12.55 -0.26
CA GLU A 286 -17.72 13.68 0.14
C GLU A 286 -16.34 13.68 -0.54
N TYR A 287 -15.78 12.51 -0.85
CA TYR A 287 -14.56 12.39 -1.66
C TYR A 287 -14.81 12.85 -3.11
N ALA A 288 -15.92 12.40 -3.71
CA ALA A 288 -16.32 12.82 -5.05
C ALA A 288 -16.54 14.35 -5.14
N ASN A 289 -17.20 14.95 -4.15
CA ASN A 289 -17.44 16.40 -4.08
C ASN A 289 -16.13 17.22 -4.07
N ARG A 290 -15.00 16.61 -3.65
CA ARG A 290 -13.68 17.26 -3.59
C ARG A 290 -12.72 16.83 -4.68
N GLY A 291 -13.15 15.98 -5.61
CA GLY A 291 -12.29 15.43 -6.65
C GLY A 291 -11.19 14.50 -6.14
N TRP A 292 -11.36 13.89 -4.96
CA TRP A 292 -10.39 12.94 -4.40
C TRP A 292 -10.40 11.62 -5.17
N VAL A 293 -9.27 10.91 -5.09
CA VAL A 293 -9.17 9.51 -5.45
C VAL A 293 -9.51 8.66 -4.23
N GLN A 294 -10.35 7.65 -4.38
CA GLN A 294 -10.64 6.68 -3.32
C GLN A 294 -10.00 5.33 -3.62
N GLN A 295 -9.40 4.72 -2.59
CA GLN A 295 -8.74 3.42 -2.68
C GLN A 295 -9.42 2.42 -1.75
N PHE A 296 -9.65 1.20 -2.25
CA PHE A 296 -10.24 0.10 -1.48
C PHE A 296 -9.34 -1.12 -1.52
N HIS A 297 -8.74 -1.44 -0.38
CA HIS A 297 -7.95 -2.65 -0.14
C HIS A 297 -8.87 -3.73 0.43
N LEU A 298 -9.21 -4.74 -0.38
CA LEU A 298 -10.26 -5.71 -0.06
C LEU A 298 -9.72 -7.14 0.06
N GLY A 299 -10.30 -7.92 0.97
CA GLY A 299 -10.08 -9.37 1.04
C GLY A 299 -9.11 -9.86 2.10
N ALA A 300 -8.62 -9.02 3.01
CA ALA A 300 -7.73 -9.46 4.08
C ALA A 300 -8.51 -10.15 5.22
N LEU A 301 -8.15 -11.40 5.53
CA LEU A 301 -8.60 -12.12 6.72
C LEU A 301 -7.59 -11.88 7.84
N ARG A 302 -7.95 -10.98 8.76
CA ARG A 302 -7.03 -10.45 9.77
C ARG A 302 -7.07 -11.20 11.09
N ASN A 303 -5.92 -11.15 11.81
CA ASN A 303 -5.79 -11.64 13.20
C ASN A 303 -6.18 -13.11 13.38
N ASN A 304 -5.84 -13.99 12.44
CA ASN A 304 -6.25 -15.38 12.42
C ASN A 304 -5.75 -16.20 13.62
N ASN A 305 -4.64 -15.81 14.23
CA ASN A 305 -4.10 -16.43 15.43
C ASN A 305 -4.48 -15.62 16.67
N VAL A 306 -5.61 -15.90 17.27
CA VAL A 306 -6.14 -15.19 18.45
C VAL A 306 -5.16 -15.17 19.63
N ARG A 307 -4.42 -16.28 19.85
CA ARG A 307 -3.41 -16.34 20.91
C ARG A 307 -2.28 -15.35 20.67
N MET A 308 -1.75 -15.29 19.44
CA MET A 308 -0.65 -14.39 19.11
C MET A 308 -1.12 -12.93 18.97
N HIS A 309 -2.33 -12.70 18.49
CA HIS A 309 -2.93 -11.36 18.49
C HIS A 309 -3.06 -10.80 19.92
N ARG A 310 -3.42 -11.63 20.90
CA ARG A 310 -3.45 -11.21 22.33
C ARG A 310 -2.07 -10.85 22.87
N VAL A 311 -1.01 -11.52 22.41
CA VAL A 311 0.37 -11.34 22.90
C VAL A 311 1.08 -10.19 22.21
N LEU A 312 0.90 -10.06 20.89
CA LEU A 312 1.69 -9.16 20.04
C LEU A 312 0.89 -7.99 19.44
N GLY A 313 -0.44 -8.05 19.48
CA GLY A 313 -1.31 -7.07 18.83
C GLY A 313 -1.56 -7.34 17.35
N ALA A 314 -2.24 -6.39 16.70
CA ALA A 314 -2.55 -6.40 15.28
C ALA A 314 -1.28 -6.13 14.44
N ASP A 315 -1.37 -6.40 13.14
CA ASP A 315 -0.34 -6.12 12.12
C ASP A 315 1.02 -6.78 12.41
N THR A 316 1.02 -7.89 13.11
CA THR A 316 2.25 -8.62 13.48
C THR A 316 2.49 -9.90 12.65
N GLY A 317 1.79 -10.04 11.50
CA GLY A 317 2.02 -11.11 10.53
C GLY A 317 1.12 -12.33 10.67
N TRP A 318 -0.04 -12.20 11.34
CA TRP A 318 -1.01 -13.28 11.58
C TRP A 318 -2.26 -13.18 10.71
N ASP A 319 -2.11 -12.55 9.53
CA ASP A 319 -3.17 -12.33 8.56
C ASP A 319 -3.02 -13.26 7.35
N SER A 320 -4.13 -13.46 6.62
CA SER A 320 -4.19 -14.34 5.45
C SER A 320 -5.08 -13.73 4.36
N ILE A 321 -5.05 -14.34 3.19
CA ILE A 321 -6.04 -14.12 2.14
C ILE A 321 -7.39 -14.64 2.64
N GLY A 322 -8.43 -13.82 2.52
CA GLY A 322 -9.81 -14.20 2.80
C GLY A 322 -10.55 -14.63 1.55
N ASP A 323 -11.59 -15.44 1.75
CA ASP A 323 -12.51 -15.87 0.69
C ASP A 323 -13.88 -15.21 0.94
N TYR A 324 -13.97 -13.92 0.58
CA TYR A 324 -15.17 -13.11 0.76
C TYR A 324 -15.94 -12.97 -0.56
N PRO A 325 -17.27 -12.98 -0.56
CA PRO A 325 -18.07 -12.85 -1.79
C PRO A 325 -18.08 -11.41 -2.31
N GLN A 326 -17.02 -10.98 -2.97
CA GLN A 326 -16.81 -9.60 -3.41
C GLN A 326 -17.82 -9.09 -4.43
N ALA A 327 -18.22 -9.91 -5.43
CA ALA A 327 -18.87 -9.44 -6.65
C ALA A 327 -20.14 -8.60 -6.43
N VAL A 328 -21.08 -9.13 -5.65
CA VAL A 328 -22.43 -8.53 -5.55
C VAL A 328 -22.41 -7.24 -4.72
N THR A 329 -21.70 -7.24 -3.60
CA THR A 329 -21.63 -6.05 -2.74
C THR A 329 -20.82 -4.93 -3.40
N LEU A 330 -19.71 -5.29 -4.06
CA LEU A 330 -18.88 -4.35 -4.83
C LEU A 330 -19.71 -3.69 -5.95
N SER A 331 -20.42 -4.47 -6.76
CA SER A 331 -21.26 -3.94 -7.83
C SER A 331 -22.32 -2.98 -7.30
N LYS A 332 -23.07 -3.40 -6.27
CA LYS A 332 -24.14 -2.57 -5.68
C LYS A 332 -23.62 -1.30 -5.03
N PHE A 333 -22.46 -1.37 -4.39
CA PHE A 333 -21.86 -0.21 -3.74
C PHE A 333 -21.42 0.84 -4.76
N LEU A 334 -20.72 0.42 -5.82
CA LEU A 334 -20.28 1.33 -6.88
C LEU A 334 -21.49 1.92 -7.64
N ASP A 335 -22.50 1.11 -7.95
CA ASP A 335 -23.73 1.53 -8.60
C ASP A 335 -24.51 2.58 -7.77
N ALA A 336 -24.56 2.41 -6.46
CA ALA A 336 -25.21 3.37 -5.56
C ALA A 336 -24.56 4.77 -5.58
N LEU A 337 -23.24 4.83 -5.84
CA LEU A 337 -22.51 6.09 -6.01
C LEU A 337 -22.65 6.62 -7.45
N ASP A 338 -22.52 5.75 -8.44
CA ASP A 338 -22.56 6.11 -9.86
C ASP A 338 -23.93 6.65 -10.26
N THR A 339 -25.03 6.04 -9.83
CA THR A 339 -26.41 6.48 -10.07
C THR A 339 -26.65 7.94 -9.59
N LYS A 340 -25.88 8.41 -8.62
CA LYS A 340 -25.95 9.80 -8.10
C LYS A 340 -24.90 10.73 -8.73
N ASP A 341 -24.11 10.24 -9.69
CA ASP A 341 -22.94 10.96 -10.21
C ASP A 341 -21.94 11.35 -9.09
N LYS A 342 -21.74 10.41 -8.15
CA LYS A 342 -20.86 10.56 -6.99
C LYS A 342 -19.77 9.47 -6.91
N LEU A 343 -19.57 8.71 -7.98
CA LEU A 343 -18.45 7.80 -8.04
C LEU A 343 -17.17 8.56 -8.41
N ALA A 344 -16.31 8.75 -7.42
CA ALA A 344 -15.00 9.37 -7.58
C ALA A 344 -14.03 8.51 -8.43
N LYS A 345 -12.88 9.06 -8.81
CA LYS A 345 -11.74 8.24 -9.28
C LYS A 345 -11.48 7.15 -8.26
N THR A 346 -11.51 5.88 -8.66
CA THR A 346 -11.50 4.73 -7.74
C THR A 346 -10.42 3.72 -8.11
N ILE A 347 -9.66 3.24 -7.12
CA ILE A 347 -8.72 2.14 -7.29
C ILE A 347 -9.16 0.98 -6.39
N LEU A 348 -9.34 -0.19 -6.99
CA LEU A 348 -9.74 -1.42 -6.32
C LEU A 348 -8.57 -2.40 -6.26
N TYR A 349 -8.25 -2.86 -5.06
CA TYR A 349 -7.23 -3.88 -4.82
C TYR A 349 -7.89 -5.12 -4.24
N ASN A 350 -7.62 -6.30 -4.82
CA ASN A 350 -7.99 -7.58 -4.23
C ASN A 350 -6.79 -8.25 -3.58
N LEU A 351 -7.03 -9.00 -2.52
CA LEU A 351 -6.01 -9.83 -1.90
C LEU A 351 -6.07 -11.29 -2.37
N ASN A 352 -7.28 -11.77 -2.71
CA ASN A 352 -7.48 -13.13 -3.21
C ASN A 352 -7.20 -13.18 -4.73
N PRO A 353 -6.16 -13.90 -5.19
CA PRO A 353 -5.86 -13.96 -6.63
C PRO A 353 -6.95 -14.68 -7.46
N ALA A 354 -7.86 -15.42 -6.84
CA ALA A 354 -9.02 -16.00 -7.51
C ALA A 354 -10.03 -14.93 -7.98
N ASP A 355 -9.95 -13.71 -7.45
CA ASP A 355 -10.82 -12.60 -7.77
C ASP A 355 -10.23 -11.65 -8.82
N ASN A 356 -9.04 -11.94 -9.39
CA ASN A 356 -8.36 -11.03 -10.32
C ASN A 356 -9.26 -10.63 -11.49
N GLU A 357 -9.84 -11.62 -12.20
CA GLU A 357 -10.73 -11.38 -13.34
C GLU A 357 -12.07 -10.74 -12.93
N LEU A 358 -12.55 -11.06 -11.71
CA LEU A 358 -13.73 -10.41 -11.14
C LEU A 358 -13.50 -8.90 -11.01
N PHE A 359 -12.38 -8.50 -10.39
CA PHE A 359 -12.04 -7.08 -10.21
C PHE A 359 -11.75 -6.42 -11.57
N ALA A 360 -10.99 -7.06 -12.44
CA ALA A 360 -10.67 -6.53 -13.76
C ALA A 360 -11.91 -6.30 -14.62
N THR A 361 -12.92 -7.19 -14.55
CA THR A 361 -14.19 -7.00 -15.27
C THR A 361 -15.09 -5.98 -14.58
N MET A 362 -15.10 -5.93 -13.25
CA MET A 362 -15.95 -4.99 -12.51
C MET A 362 -15.59 -3.53 -12.80
N VAL A 363 -14.31 -3.19 -12.86
CA VAL A 363 -13.87 -1.81 -13.16
C VAL A 363 -14.34 -1.35 -14.54
N GLY A 364 -14.49 -2.25 -15.50
CA GLY A 364 -14.99 -1.94 -16.84
C GLY A 364 -16.42 -1.41 -16.85
N ASN A 365 -17.25 -1.81 -15.88
CA ASN A 365 -18.66 -1.39 -15.80
C ASN A 365 -18.83 0.09 -15.43
N PHE A 366 -17.81 0.68 -14.79
CA PHE A 366 -17.89 2.03 -14.21
C PHE A 366 -16.91 3.02 -14.86
N ASN A 367 -16.30 2.66 -15.99
CA ASN A 367 -15.53 3.57 -16.83
C ASN A 367 -16.47 4.18 -17.89
N ASP A 368 -17.05 5.33 -17.58
CA ASP A 368 -18.10 6.03 -18.34
C ASP A 368 -17.58 6.94 -19.47
N GLY A 369 -16.26 7.01 -19.65
CA GLY A 369 -15.62 7.87 -20.66
C GLY A 369 -15.44 9.32 -20.24
N SER A 370 -15.88 9.73 -19.06
CA SER A 370 -15.68 11.10 -18.53
C SER A 370 -14.19 11.37 -18.20
N LEU A 371 -13.49 10.35 -17.71
CA LEU A 371 -12.07 10.40 -17.38
C LEU A 371 -11.36 9.13 -17.85
N ARG A 372 -10.15 9.27 -18.36
CA ARG A 372 -9.31 8.13 -18.76
C ARG A 372 -8.98 7.26 -17.54
N GLY A 373 -9.49 6.02 -17.53
CA GLY A 373 -9.25 5.08 -16.44
C GLY A 373 -9.80 5.56 -15.09
N LYS A 374 -11.01 6.13 -15.06
CA LYS A 374 -11.69 6.62 -13.85
C LYS A 374 -11.70 5.57 -12.74
N VAL A 375 -12.01 4.32 -13.09
CA VAL A 375 -11.95 3.19 -12.16
C VAL A 375 -10.82 2.26 -12.58
N GLN A 376 -9.91 1.98 -11.66
CA GLN A 376 -8.69 1.21 -11.84
C GLN A 376 -8.78 -0.14 -11.13
N TYR A 377 -8.28 -1.19 -11.78
CA TYR A 377 -7.85 -2.39 -11.08
C TYR A 377 -6.39 -2.17 -10.64
N GLY A 378 -6.17 -2.05 -9.33
CA GLY A 378 -4.89 -1.69 -8.75
C GLY A 378 -3.81 -2.76 -8.90
N SER A 379 -2.58 -2.42 -8.54
CA SER A 379 -1.44 -3.35 -8.59
C SER A 379 -1.62 -4.55 -7.68
N GLY A 380 -0.87 -5.63 -7.95
CA GLY A 380 -0.74 -6.71 -6.99
C GLY A 380 -0.32 -6.14 -5.64
N TRP A 381 -1.18 -6.31 -4.66
CA TRP A 381 -1.06 -5.82 -3.29
C TRP A 381 -0.64 -6.99 -2.39
N TRP A 382 -0.36 -6.78 -1.14
CA TRP A 382 0.03 -7.72 -0.09
C TRP A 382 -0.17 -9.20 -0.47
N PHE A 383 0.82 -10.06 -0.28
CA PHE A 383 0.92 -11.43 -0.81
C PHE A 383 0.95 -11.57 -2.35
N LEU A 384 0.42 -10.60 -3.12
CA LEU A 384 0.41 -10.59 -4.59
C LEU A 384 1.43 -9.62 -5.20
N ASP A 385 2.17 -8.88 -4.40
CA ASP A 385 3.21 -7.92 -4.79
C ASP A 385 4.54 -8.57 -5.19
N GLN A 386 4.55 -9.87 -5.39
CA GLN A 386 5.66 -10.68 -5.87
C GLN A 386 5.52 -10.98 -7.37
N LYS A 387 6.61 -11.46 -8.01
CA LYS A 387 6.71 -11.62 -9.46
C LYS A 387 5.47 -12.28 -10.10
N ASP A 388 5.06 -13.45 -9.59
CA ASP A 388 3.95 -14.21 -10.18
C ASP A 388 2.60 -13.55 -9.94
N GLY A 389 2.42 -12.89 -8.79
CA GLY A 389 1.22 -12.09 -8.49
C GLY A 389 1.13 -10.86 -9.38
N ILE A 390 2.23 -10.13 -9.57
CA ILE A 390 2.32 -8.99 -10.48
C ILE A 390 1.96 -9.40 -11.91
N ILE A 391 2.55 -10.49 -12.42
CA ILE A 391 2.27 -10.99 -13.78
C ILE A 391 0.79 -11.37 -13.92
N ARG A 392 0.22 -12.07 -12.94
CA ARG A 392 -1.21 -12.46 -12.99
C ARG A 392 -2.14 -11.25 -12.96
N GLN A 393 -1.81 -10.23 -12.13
CA GLN A 393 -2.59 -9.00 -12.07
C GLN A 393 -2.53 -8.25 -13.41
N ILE A 394 -1.33 -8.08 -13.99
CA ILE A 394 -1.15 -7.41 -15.29
C ILE A 394 -1.91 -8.17 -16.39
N ASN A 395 -1.84 -9.50 -16.41
CA ASN A 395 -2.56 -10.32 -17.41
C ASN A 395 -4.09 -10.18 -17.26
N ALA A 396 -4.62 -10.24 -16.04
CA ALA A 396 -6.06 -10.04 -15.83
C ALA A 396 -6.49 -8.62 -16.26
N LEU A 397 -5.71 -7.60 -15.88
CA LEU A 397 -5.99 -6.22 -16.28
C LEU A 397 -5.94 -6.03 -17.81
N SER A 398 -4.89 -6.53 -18.47
CA SER A 398 -4.70 -6.34 -19.91
C SER A 398 -5.72 -7.10 -20.75
N ASN A 399 -6.13 -8.29 -20.30
CA ASN A 399 -7.11 -9.10 -21.03
C ASN A 399 -8.55 -8.57 -20.91
N MET A 400 -8.89 -7.92 -19.78
CA MET A 400 -10.25 -7.45 -19.49
C MET A 400 -10.41 -5.92 -19.61
N GLY A 401 -9.30 -5.18 -19.66
CA GLY A 401 -9.26 -3.73 -19.69
C GLY A 401 -8.13 -3.18 -20.57
N LEU A 402 -7.61 -2.02 -20.23
CA LEU A 402 -6.55 -1.35 -20.97
C LEU A 402 -5.30 -1.14 -20.08
N LEU A 403 -4.28 -1.97 -20.27
CA LEU A 403 -3.01 -1.85 -19.56
C LEU A 403 -2.38 -0.46 -19.71
N SER A 404 -2.57 0.21 -20.84
CA SER A 404 -2.02 1.55 -21.10
C SER A 404 -2.54 2.65 -20.17
N THR A 405 -3.65 2.41 -19.45
CA THR A 405 -4.22 3.37 -18.48
C THR A 405 -3.82 3.07 -17.04
N PHE A 406 -3.10 1.98 -16.81
CA PHE A 406 -2.74 1.52 -15.47
C PHE A 406 -1.85 2.53 -14.74
N VAL A 407 -2.19 2.85 -13.50
CA VAL A 407 -1.46 3.82 -12.66
C VAL A 407 -0.18 3.28 -12.03
N GLY A 408 0.20 2.03 -12.34
CA GLY A 408 1.43 1.42 -11.84
C GLY A 408 1.33 0.89 -10.42
N MET A 409 2.49 0.62 -9.83
CA MET A 409 2.58 0.03 -8.48
C MET A 409 2.74 1.07 -7.38
N LEU A 410 2.49 0.63 -6.18
CA LEU A 410 2.76 1.26 -4.90
C LEU A 410 3.53 0.30 -3.99
N THR A 411 4.21 0.79 -2.95
CA THR A 411 4.99 -0.09 -2.06
C THR A 411 4.17 -0.73 -0.96
N ASP A 412 3.13 -0.07 -0.48
CA ASP A 412 2.38 -0.45 0.73
C ASP A 412 3.32 -0.78 1.91
N SER A 413 4.43 -0.09 2.02
CA SER A 413 5.52 -0.43 2.92
C SER A 413 5.63 0.48 4.13
N ARG A 414 6.20 -0.08 5.20
CA ARG A 414 6.60 0.65 6.42
C ARG A 414 8.09 0.95 6.48
N SER A 415 8.86 0.63 5.44
CA SER A 415 10.32 0.80 5.40
C SER A 415 10.78 1.70 4.28
N LEU A 416 11.61 2.68 4.60
CA LEU A 416 12.28 3.55 3.62
C LEU A 416 13.23 2.77 2.67
N LEU A 417 13.60 1.54 3.01
CA LEU A 417 14.41 0.68 2.15
C LEU A 417 13.59 -0.11 1.10
N SER A 418 12.26 0.06 1.04
CA SER A 418 11.39 -0.72 0.15
C SER A 418 11.21 -0.15 -1.27
N PHE A 419 11.69 1.07 -1.55
CA PHE A 419 11.53 1.69 -2.87
C PHE A 419 12.15 0.93 -4.04
N PRO A 420 13.19 0.07 -3.88
CA PRO A 420 13.64 -0.84 -4.93
C PRO A 420 12.56 -1.82 -5.43
N ARG A 421 11.43 -1.98 -4.72
CA ARG A 421 10.27 -2.73 -5.23
C ARG A 421 9.66 -2.10 -6.49
N HIS A 422 9.76 -0.77 -6.67
CA HIS A 422 9.41 -0.11 -7.93
C HIS A 422 10.33 -0.57 -9.06
N GLU A 423 11.64 -0.70 -8.83
CA GLU A 423 12.55 -1.29 -9.80
C GLU A 423 12.17 -2.74 -10.12
N TYR A 424 11.84 -3.52 -9.09
CA TYR A 424 11.42 -4.91 -9.25
C TYR A 424 10.18 -5.02 -10.14
N PHE A 425 9.14 -4.24 -9.87
CA PHE A 425 7.94 -4.16 -10.70
C PHE A 425 8.26 -3.78 -12.14
N ARG A 426 9.03 -2.71 -12.33
CA ARG A 426 9.41 -2.20 -13.66
C ARG A 426 10.14 -3.26 -14.48
N ARG A 427 11.01 -4.05 -13.84
CA ARG A 427 11.72 -5.17 -14.49
C ARG A 427 10.77 -6.30 -14.87
N VAL A 428 9.84 -6.66 -13.99
CA VAL A 428 8.82 -7.68 -14.27
C VAL A 428 7.94 -7.25 -15.45
N LEU A 429 7.46 -6.00 -15.45
CA LEU A 429 6.67 -5.43 -16.54
C LEU A 429 7.43 -5.45 -17.87
N CYS A 430 8.66 -4.92 -17.88
CA CYS A 430 9.48 -4.86 -19.09
C CYS A 430 9.84 -6.27 -19.60
N ASN A 431 10.05 -7.22 -18.72
CA ASN A 431 10.34 -8.59 -19.11
C ASN A 431 9.12 -9.28 -19.72
N LEU A 432 7.93 -9.09 -19.15
CA LEU A 432 6.69 -9.63 -19.70
C LEU A 432 6.45 -9.11 -21.12
N LEU A 433 6.43 -7.78 -21.30
CA LEU A 433 6.23 -7.17 -22.61
C LEU A 433 7.37 -7.49 -23.58
N GLY A 434 8.60 -7.54 -23.13
CA GLY A 434 9.75 -7.92 -23.96
C GLY A 434 9.68 -9.35 -24.48
N GLN A 435 9.16 -10.29 -23.70
CA GLN A 435 8.92 -11.67 -24.15
C GLN A 435 7.81 -11.72 -25.21
N GLU A 436 6.73 -10.98 -25.03
CA GLU A 436 5.64 -10.91 -26.01
C GLU A 436 6.07 -10.20 -27.30
N MET A 437 6.98 -9.21 -27.24
CA MET A 437 7.60 -8.63 -28.44
C MET A 437 8.50 -9.64 -29.16
N GLU A 438 9.28 -10.43 -28.43
CA GLU A 438 10.20 -11.43 -29.00
C GLU A 438 9.40 -12.57 -29.67
N SER A 439 8.28 -13.01 -29.08
CA SER A 439 7.40 -14.04 -29.64
C SER A 439 6.53 -13.53 -30.79
N GLY A 440 6.45 -12.21 -31.02
CA GLY A 440 5.60 -11.59 -32.05
C GLY A 440 4.15 -11.42 -31.64
N GLU A 441 3.82 -11.53 -30.36
CA GLU A 441 2.50 -11.24 -29.81
C GLU A 441 2.26 -9.74 -29.68
N LEU A 442 3.33 -8.96 -29.49
CA LEU A 442 3.31 -7.50 -29.54
C LEU A 442 4.17 -6.97 -30.69
N PRO A 443 3.86 -5.76 -31.23
CA PRO A 443 4.73 -5.10 -32.20
C PRO A 443 6.16 -4.94 -31.67
N GLN A 444 7.15 -5.24 -32.52
CA GLN A 444 8.58 -5.04 -32.19
C GLN A 444 8.98 -3.56 -32.33
N ASP A 445 8.10 -2.66 -31.96
CA ASP A 445 8.30 -1.20 -31.92
C ASP A 445 8.57 -0.76 -30.47
N THR A 446 9.86 -0.69 -30.12
CA THR A 446 10.29 -0.32 -28.78
C THR A 446 9.94 1.12 -28.40
N GLN A 447 9.72 2.02 -29.36
CA GLN A 447 9.28 3.38 -29.09
C GLN A 447 7.81 3.37 -28.65
N TRP A 448 6.96 2.65 -29.36
CA TRP A 448 5.52 2.57 -29.01
C TRP A 448 5.31 1.85 -27.68
N VAL A 449 5.82 0.62 -27.54
CA VAL A 449 5.68 -0.17 -26.30
C VAL A 449 6.38 0.55 -25.14
N GLY A 450 7.55 1.14 -25.36
CA GLY A 450 8.31 1.90 -24.35
C GLY A 450 7.59 3.16 -23.88
N SER A 451 6.83 3.85 -24.76
CA SER A 451 5.97 4.95 -24.32
C SER A 451 4.91 4.48 -23.33
N MET A 452 4.24 3.35 -23.59
CA MET A 452 3.28 2.74 -22.66
C MET A 452 3.96 2.35 -21.33
N VAL A 453 5.16 1.79 -21.38
CA VAL A 453 5.93 1.47 -20.16
C VAL A 453 6.20 2.72 -19.33
N SER A 454 6.59 3.84 -19.96
CA SER A 454 6.81 5.12 -19.27
C SER A 454 5.51 5.67 -18.67
N ASP A 455 4.38 5.49 -19.36
CA ASP A 455 3.05 5.88 -18.84
C ASP A 455 2.73 5.10 -17.57
N ILE A 456 2.85 3.78 -17.59
CA ILE A 456 2.57 2.90 -16.44
C ILE A 456 3.53 3.18 -15.28
N CYS A 457 4.81 3.42 -15.56
CA CYS A 457 5.81 3.64 -14.53
C CYS A 457 5.75 5.02 -13.85
N TYR A 458 5.05 6.01 -14.47
CA TYR A 458 5.08 7.37 -13.97
C TYR A 458 3.91 8.24 -14.45
N ARG A 459 3.73 8.45 -15.77
CA ARG A 459 2.86 9.52 -16.29
C ARG A 459 1.40 9.30 -15.97
N ASN A 460 0.92 8.06 -15.97
CA ASN A 460 -0.47 7.74 -15.62
C ASN A 460 -0.77 8.11 -14.16
N ALA A 461 0.11 7.75 -13.21
CA ALA A 461 -0.06 8.14 -11.81
C ALA A 461 -0.03 9.66 -11.66
N LYS A 462 0.94 10.34 -12.28
CA LYS A 462 1.06 11.80 -12.23
C LYS A 462 -0.23 12.49 -12.71
N GLN A 463 -0.81 12.04 -13.83
CA GLN A 463 -2.04 12.59 -14.37
C GLN A 463 -3.26 12.22 -13.50
N TYR A 464 -3.34 10.97 -13.04
CA TYR A 464 -4.50 10.46 -12.31
C TYR A 464 -4.67 11.14 -10.95
N PHE A 465 -3.56 11.41 -10.27
CA PHE A 465 -3.55 12.09 -8.98
C PHE A 465 -3.40 13.61 -9.09
N GLU A 466 -3.25 14.17 -10.30
CA GLU A 466 -3.12 15.61 -10.57
C GLU A 466 -1.92 16.26 -9.84
N LEU A 467 -0.74 15.63 -9.95
CA LEU A 467 0.48 15.98 -9.20
C LEU A 467 1.37 17.00 -9.93
#